data_e5eafcc35bff2a672065926031859c3e
#
_entry.id   e5eafcc35bff2a672065926031859c3e
#
_cell.length_a   1.000
_cell.length_b   1.000
_cell.length_c   1.000
_cell.angle_alpha   90.00
_cell.angle_beta   90.00
_cell.angle_gamma   90.00
#
_symmetry.space_group_name_H-M   'P 1'
#
loop_
_entity.id
_entity.type
_entity.pdbx_description
1 polymer ?
#
loop_
_entity_poly.entity_id
_entity_poly.type
_entity_poly.pdbx_seq_one_letter_code
_entity_poly.pdbx_strand_id
1 'polypeptide(L)'
;MKPYISVVIKPTLYCNESCSHCYHTPGERILGNISLETLDRLFEMVSNEYQSAWFIWHGGEPMTLPMSFYKSVMELEEKHFGKNTFRVGNTIQTNGTLLNRRFMAYCREKAINVGVSWEGPYNSVLRELDPEKAVSMLSDKDNRYSVSSTISAETALKQKELYRFFRDRGTNLSLSPVIPAGCARCGNTVPDPDDYIRGSIETFDEWLHDADSKIPLVPHYLYVLNYLGDPTPSDCAHTSCLTKWICVNPDGSIYPCAKACPEEFRMGNVNEISALSEAFSSEGFRRILAGSVARREKCASCEVYRYCNGGCSMDAY
;
A
#
# COMPACT_ATOMS: atom_id res chain seq x y z
N MET A 1 24.74 -7.95 0.34
CA MET A 1 23.28 -7.93 0.28
C MET A 1 22.75 -6.66 0.95
N LYS A 2 21.79 -6.00 0.32
CA LYS A 2 21.09 -4.85 0.90
C LYS A 2 20.19 -5.34 2.05
N PRO A 3 19.90 -4.51 3.09
CA PRO A 3 19.20 -5.02 4.25
C PRO A 3 17.74 -5.44 3.96
N TYR A 4 17.00 -4.65 3.16
CA TYR A 4 15.56 -4.81 3.06
C TYR A 4 14.97 -4.19 1.79
N ILE A 5 13.88 -4.77 1.27
CA ILE A 5 13.05 -4.21 0.20
C ILE A 5 11.56 -4.51 0.45
N SER A 6 10.69 -3.55 0.14
CA SER A 6 9.25 -3.75 -0.02
C SER A 6 8.90 -3.83 -1.50
N VAL A 7 8.16 -4.85 -1.88
CA VAL A 7 7.73 -5.07 -3.25
C VAL A 7 6.21 -5.11 -3.30
N VAL A 8 5.58 -4.12 -3.90
CA VAL A 8 4.17 -4.20 -4.22
C VAL A 8 4.03 -5.02 -5.50
N ILE A 9 3.35 -6.14 -5.40
CA ILE A 9 3.06 -7.01 -6.54
C ILE A 9 1.59 -6.83 -6.90
N LYS A 10 1.32 -6.45 -8.14
CA LYS A 10 -0.03 -6.40 -8.69
C LYS A 10 -0.26 -7.70 -9.47
N PRO A 11 -0.77 -8.76 -8.82
CA PRO A 11 -0.89 -10.06 -9.49
C PRO A 11 -1.93 -10.04 -10.60
N THR A 12 -2.88 -9.11 -10.53
CA THR A 12 -3.87 -8.80 -11.56
C THR A 12 -4.28 -7.34 -11.46
N LEU A 13 -4.67 -6.74 -12.58
CA LEU A 13 -5.36 -5.43 -12.59
C LEU A 13 -6.88 -5.58 -12.76
N TYR A 14 -7.38 -6.81 -12.93
CA TYR A 14 -8.81 -7.07 -12.86
C TYR A 14 -9.34 -6.81 -11.45
N CYS A 15 -10.50 -6.18 -11.36
CA CYS A 15 -11.21 -5.92 -10.10
C CYS A 15 -12.70 -6.23 -10.29
N ASN A 16 -13.32 -6.76 -9.26
CA ASN A 16 -14.77 -7.00 -9.22
C ASN A 16 -15.56 -5.74 -8.83
N GLU A 17 -14.88 -4.59 -8.62
CA GLU A 17 -15.47 -3.29 -8.34
C GLU A 17 -15.07 -2.23 -9.36
N SER A 18 -15.85 -1.12 -9.41
CA SER A 18 -15.61 0.05 -10.26
C SER A 18 -15.60 1.35 -9.45
N CYS A 19 -14.70 1.39 -8.43
CA CYS A 19 -14.61 2.52 -7.51
C CYS A 19 -14.34 3.84 -8.22
N SER A 20 -15.07 4.91 -7.85
CA SER A 20 -14.95 6.24 -8.44
C SER A 20 -13.60 6.91 -8.20
N HIS A 21 -12.90 6.51 -7.14
CA HIS A 21 -11.59 7.03 -6.72
C HIS A 21 -10.41 6.15 -7.16
N CYS A 22 -10.66 5.08 -7.94
CA CYS A 22 -9.61 4.15 -8.32
C CYS A 22 -8.48 4.87 -9.06
N TYR A 23 -7.24 4.67 -8.60
CA TYR A 23 -6.06 5.24 -9.27
C TYR A 23 -5.67 4.49 -10.56
N HIS A 24 -6.30 3.34 -10.85
CA HIS A 24 -6.23 2.69 -12.15
C HIS A 24 -7.33 3.20 -13.09
N THR A 25 -7.00 3.28 -14.38
CA THR A 25 -8.00 3.52 -15.43
C THR A 25 -8.70 2.21 -15.82
N PRO A 26 -9.93 2.27 -16.36
CA PRO A 26 -10.60 1.06 -16.85
C PRO A 26 -9.80 0.29 -17.90
N GLY A 27 -9.02 0.98 -18.74
CA GLY A 27 -8.20 0.37 -19.79
C GLY A 27 -7.03 -0.46 -19.24
N GLU A 28 -6.49 -0.10 -18.08
CA GLU A 28 -5.40 -0.84 -17.42
C GLU A 28 -5.86 -2.20 -16.89
N ARG A 29 -7.16 -2.39 -16.63
CA ARG A 29 -7.73 -3.59 -16.03
C ARG A 29 -7.69 -4.82 -16.94
N ILE A 30 -7.22 -4.69 -18.17
CA ILE A 30 -7.21 -5.75 -19.21
C ILE A 30 -5.88 -6.52 -19.28
N LEU A 31 -4.87 -6.16 -18.50
CA LEU A 31 -3.50 -6.67 -18.61
C LEU A 31 -3.27 -8.12 -18.09
N GLY A 32 -4.28 -8.93 -17.91
CA GLY A 32 -4.12 -10.34 -17.50
C GLY A 32 -3.58 -10.50 -16.06
N ASN A 33 -3.03 -11.69 -15.81
CA ASN A 33 -2.48 -12.04 -14.49
C ASN A 33 -0.95 -12.23 -14.59
N ILE A 34 -0.23 -11.93 -13.52
CA ILE A 34 1.20 -12.23 -13.44
C ILE A 34 1.45 -13.74 -13.52
N SER A 35 2.48 -14.13 -14.26
CA SER A 35 2.85 -15.54 -14.38
C SER A 35 3.67 -16.00 -13.17
N LEU A 36 3.60 -17.29 -12.83
CA LEU A 36 4.46 -17.88 -11.81
C LEU A 36 5.94 -17.83 -12.20
N GLU A 37 6.24 -17.85 -13.52
CA GLU A 37 7.60 -17.70 -14.03
C GLU A 37 8.15 -16.30 -13.74
N THR A 38 7.35 -15.24 -13.95
CA THR A 38 7.74 -13.87 -13.59
C THR A 38 7.99 -13.74 -12.08
N LEU A 39 7.15 -14.38 -11.25
CA LEU A 39 7.33 -14.38 -9.79
C LEU A 39 8.58 -15.17 -9.37
N ASP A 40 8.85 -16.31 -9.99
CA ASP A 40 10.04 -17.11 -9.73
C ASP A 40 11.32 -16.30 -9.97
N ARG A 41 11.39 -15.59 -11.12
CA ARG A 41 12.50 -14.68 -11.43
C ARG A 41 12.60 -13.50 -10.46
N LEU A 42 11.47 -12.89 -10.09
CA LEU A 42 11.45 -11.79 -9.13
C LEU A 42 12.01 -12.24 -7.77
N PHE A 43 11.55 -13.38 -7.26
CA PHE A 43 11.98 -13.90 -5.97
C PHE A 43 13.46 -14.32 -5.98
N GLU A 44 13.94 -14.87 -7.09
CA GLU A 44 15.36 -15.16 -7.28
C GLU A 44 16.20 -13.88 -7.16
N MET A 45 15.87 -12.82 -7.91
CA MET A 45 16.59 -11.55 -7.86
C MET A 45 16.53 -10.92 -6.46
N VAL A 46 15.36 -10.91 -5.82
CA VAL A 46 15.19 -10.37 -4.47
C VAL A 46 16.04 -11.16 -3.46
N SER A 47 15.99 -12.50 -3.50
CA SER A 47 16.72 -13.36 -2.55
C SER A 47 18.24 -13.23 -2.69
N ASN A 48 18.74 -12.95 -3.89
CA ASN A 48 20.15 -12.76 -4.18
C ASN A 48 20.68 -11.38 -3.73
N GLU A 49 19.83 -10.34 -3.77
CA GLU A 49 20.29 -8.96 -3.50
C GLU A 49 19.93 -8.47 -2.10
N TYR A 50 18.88 -9.00 -1.45
CA TYR A 50 18.35 -8.49 -0.19
C TYR A 50 18.34 -9.55 0.92
N GLN A 51 18.58 -9.09 2.16
CA GLN A 51 18.53 -9.96 3.34
C GLN A 51 17.10 -10.32 3.73
N SER A 52 16.16 -9.37 3.55
CA SER A 52 14.75 -9.55 3.83
C SER A 52 13.88 -8.79 2.82
N ALA A 53 12.64 -9.27 2.65
CA ALA A 53 11.65 -8.68 1.76
C ALA A 53 10.26 -8.65 2.39
N TRP A 54 9.47 -7.65 1.99
CA TRP A 54 8.04 -7.59 2.29
C TRP A 54 7.26 -7.53 1.00
N PHE A 55 6.46 -8.57 0.72
CA PHE A 55 5.61 -8.62 -0.46
C PHE A 55 4.20 -8.14 -0.13
N ILE A 56 3.70 -7.17 -0.90
CA ILE A 56 2.38 -6.58 -0.74
C ILE A 56 1.58 -6.89 -1.99
N TRP A 57 0.65 -7.83 -1.87
CA TRP A 57 -0.24 -8.26 -2.94
C TRP A 57 -1.37 -7.25 -3.06
N HIS A 58 -1.39 -6.52 -4.17
CA HIS A 58 -2.28 -5.39 -4.44
C HIS A 58 -2.79 -5.43 -5.91
N GLY A 59 -3.12 -4.31 -6.50
CA GLY A 59 -3.48 -4.16 -7.91
C GLY A 59 -4.95 -3.83 -8.10
N GLY A 60 -5.67 -4.65 -8.88
CA GLY A 60 -7.14 -4.62 -8.94
C GLY A 60 -7.70 -5.24 -7.67
N GLU A 61 -8.30 -6.43 -7.78
CA GLU A 61 -8.65 -7.22 -6.59
C GLU A 61 -7.85 -8.53 -6.57
N PRO A 62 -6.85 -8.66 -5.70
CA PRO A 62 -5.99 -9.84 -5.68
C PRO A 62 -6.76 -11.12 -5.33
N MET A 63 -7.84 -11.04 -4.56
CA MET A 63 -8.65 -12.21 -4.21
C MET A 63 -9.51 -12.76 -5.36
N THR A 64 -9.52 -12.13 -6.54
CA THR A 64 -10.09 -12.72 -7.76
C THR A 64 -9.23 -13.87 -8.29
N LEU A 65 -7.96 -13.94 -7.87
CA LEU A 65 -7.12 -15.10 -8.14
C LEU A 65 -7.44 -16.26 -7.18
N PRO A 66 -7.36 -17.51 -7.66
CA PRO A 66 -7.71 -18.66 -6.85
C PRO A 66 -6.68 -18.90 -5.74
N MET A 67 -7.11 -19.55 -4.66
CA MET A 67 -6.21 -19.94 -3.56
C MET A 67 -5.02 -20.81 -4.02
N SER A 68 -5.18 -21.59 -5.09
CA SER A 68 -4.08 -22.37 -5.68
C SER A 68 -2.93 -21.49 -6.14
N PHE A 69 -3.22 -20.29 -6.68
CA PHE A 69 -2.19 -19.31 -7.03
C PHE A 69 -1.35 -18.93 -5.82
N TYR A 70 -1.97 -18.56 -4.70
CA TYR A 70 -1.24 -18.19 -3.47
C TYR A 70 -0.47 -19.37 -2.86
N LYS A 71 -0.95 -20.60 -3.02
CA LYS A 71 -0.19 -21.79 -2.62
C LYS A 71 1.09 -21.93 -3.42
N SER A 72 1.01 -21.80 -4.75
CA SER A 72 2.19 -21.84 -5.62
C SER A 72 3.16 -20.69 -5.33
N VAL A 73 2.64 -19.48 -5.00
CA VAL A 73 3.48 -18.36 -4.55
C VAL A 73 4.27 -18.71 -3.29
N MET A 74 3.63 -19.30 -2.28
CA MET A 74 4.33 -19.69 -1.05
C MET A 74 5.39 -20.78 -1.28
N GLU A 75 5.14 -21.70 -2.24
CA GLU A 75 6.13 -22.69 -2.67
C GLU A 75 7.35 -22.04 -3.33
N LEU A 76 7.13 -21.02 -4.19
CA LEU A 76 8.21 -20.23 -4.79
C LEU A 76 8.99 -19.42 -3.75
N GLU A 77 8.31 -18.83 -2.76
CA GLU A 77 8.98 -18.13 -1.67
C GLU A 77 9.86 -19.10 -0.86
N GLU A 78 9.35 -20.28 -0.52
CA GLU A 78 10.13 -21.30 0.19
C GLU A 78 11.34 -21.76 -0.63
N LYS A 79 11.21 -21.87 -1.95
CA LYS A 79 12.31 -22.21 -2.88
C LYS A 79 13.47 -21.22 -2.80
N HIS A 80 13.17 -19.91 -2.78
CA HIS A 80 14.20 -18.87 -2.88
C HIS A 80 14.69 -18.35 -1.53
N PHE A 81 13.84 -18.30 -0.50
CA PHE A 81 14.16 -17.72 0.81
C PHE A 81 14.34 -18.79 1.90
N GLY A 82 14.00 -20.07 1.58
CA GLY A 82 14.00 -21.17 2.55
C GLY A 82 12.81 -21.04 3.51
N LYS A 83 12.79 -21.94 4.52
CA LYS A 83 11.73 -21.94 5.55
C LYS A 83 11.88 -20.84 6.61
N ASN A 84 12.76 -19.88 6.40
CA ASN A 84 13.02 -18.82 7.37
C ASN A 84 12.01 -17.67 7.20
N THR A 85 10.92 -17.73 7.94
CA THR A 85 9.85 -16.72 7.96
C THR A 85 10.31 -15.32 8.41
N PHE A 86 11.49 -15.17 8.99
CA PHE A 86 12.05 -13.86 9.35
C PHE A 86 12.61 -13.09 8.16
N ARG A 87 12.82 -13.76 7.02
CA ARG A 87 13.31 -13.12 5.79
C ARG A 87 12.22 -12.56 4.90
N VAL A 88 11.00 -13.10 4.99
CA VAL A 88 9.89 -12.72 4.11
C VAL A 88 8.64 -12.44 4.92
N GLY A 89 8.01 -11.28 4.66
CA GLY A 89 6.68 -10.96 5.14
C GLY A 89 5.71 -10.79 3.97
N ASN A 90 4.45 -11.10 4.21
CA ASN A 90 3.38 -10.97 3.22
C ASN A 90 2.21 -10.16 3.75
N THR A 91 1.64 -9.31 2.89
CA THR A 91 0.38 -8.62 3.12
C THR A 91 -0.48 -8.71 1.87
N ILE A 92 -1.76 -9.01 2.01
CA ILE A 92 -2.74 -8.89 0.94
C ILE A 92 -3.62 -7.68 1.23
N GLN A 93 -3.66 -6.72 0.28
CA GLN A 93 -4.58 -5.58 0.33
C GLN A 93 -5.77 -5.88 -0.58
N THR A 94 -6.95 -6.00 0.00
CA THR A 94 -8.19 -6.40 -0.70
C THR A 94 -9.32 -5.39 -0.46
N ASN A 95 -10.29 -5.33 -1.38
CA ASN A 95 -11.55 -4.61 -1.15
C ASN A 95 -12.46 -5.35 -0.13
N GLY A 96 -12.08 -6.54 0.31
CA GLY A 96 -12.75 -7.30 1.36
C GLY A 96 -13.99 -8.07 0.91
N THR A 97 -14.57 -7.80 -0.26
CA THR A 97 -15.87 -8.35 -0.68
C THR A 97 -15.83 -9.86 -0.97
N LEU A 98 -14.64 -10.40 -1.27
CA LEU A 98 -14.39 -11.82 -1.54
C LEU A 98 -13.79 -12.56 -0.34
N LEU A 99 -13.59 -11.88 0.79
CA LEU A 99 -13.06 -12.50 2.01
C LEU A 99 -14.00 -13.62 2.49
N ASN A 100 -13.37 -14.71 2.92
CA ASN A 100 -14.10 -15.86 3.47
C ASN A 100 -13.22 -16.58 4.53
N ARG A 101 -13.87 -17.38 5.38
CA ARG A 101 -13.22 -18.09 6.49
C ARG A 101 -12.07 -18.99 6.04
N ARG A 102 -12.21 -19.65 4.88
CA ARG A 102 -11.18 -20.55 4.35
C ARG A 102 -9.90 -19.79 3.98
N PHE A 103 -10.06 -18.64 3.31
CA PHE A 103 -8.93 -17.81 2.92
C PHE A 103 -8.25 -17.19 4.15
N MET A 104 -9.03 -16.70 5.12
CA MET A 104 -8.49 -16.17 6.37
C MET A 104 -7.75 -17.21 7.19
N ALA A 105 -8.26 -18.45 7.25
CA ALA A 105 -7.56 -19.55 7.91
C ALA A 105 -6.20 -19.83 7.24
N TYR A 106 -6.16 -19.77 5.92
CA TYR A 106 -4.92 -19.92 5.15
C TYR A 106 -3.94 -18.75 5.42
N CYS A 107 -4.43 -17.50 5.41
CA CYS A 107 -3.58 -16.34 5.73
C CYS A 107 -2.96 -16.46 7.12
N ARG A 108 -3.75 -16.91 8.10
CA ARG A 108 -3.25 -17.14 9.48
C ARG A 108 -2.20 -18.24 9.51
N GLU A 109 -2.46 -19.39 8.84
CA GLU A 109 -1.49 -20.51 8.76
C GLU A 109 -0.15 -20.06 8.16
N LYS A 110 -0.20 -19.22 7.14
CA LYS A 110 0.98 -18.74 6.39
C LYS A 110 1.54 -17.40 6.90
N ALA A 111 1.02 -16.88 8.01
CA ALA A 111 1.40 -15.58 8.58
C ALA A 111 1.27 -14.41 7.56
N ILE A 112 0.27 -14.47 6.67
CA ILE A 112 -0.03 -13.41 5.71
C ILE A 112 -0.94 -12.38 6.39
N ASN A 113 -0.52 -11.12 6.42
CA ASN A 113 -1.34 -10.03 6.92
C ASN A 113 -2.45 -9.69 5.91
N VAL A 114 -3.60 -9.25 6.41
CA VAL A 114 -4.73 -8.83 5.57
C VAL A 114 -5.04 -7.37 5.82
N GLY A 115 -4.95 -6.56 4.77
CA GLY A 115 -5.44 -5.19 4.73
C GLY A 115 -6.76 -5.12 3.97
N VAL A 116 -7.76 -4.46 4.54
CA VAL A 116 -9.08 -4.28 3.92
C VAL A 116 -9.27 -2.81 3.58
N SER A 117 -9.62 -2.55 2.32
CA SER A 117 -10.00 -1.20 1.88
C SER A 117 -11.47 -0.98 2.23
N TRP A 118 -11.73 -0.14 3.25
CA TRP A 118 -13.08 0.06 3.76
C TRP A 118 -13.23 1.45 4.39
N GLU A 119 -14.22 2.19 3.94
CA GLU A 119 -14.53 3.54 4.41
C GLU A 119 -15.63 3.54 5.51
N GLY A 120 -15.87 2.39 6.16
CA GLY A 120 -16.84 2.27 7.25
C GLY A 120 -18.23 2.79 6.85
N PRO A 121 -18.85 3.68 7.64
CA PRO A 121 -20.18 4.20 7.37
C PRO A 121 -20.28 5.03 6.08
N TYR A 122 -19.15 5.42 5.50
CA TYR A 122 -19.07 6.22 4.27
C TYR A 122 -18.66 5.40 3.04
N ASN A 123 -18.70 4.07 3.15
CA ASN A 123 -18.22 3.18 2.08
C ASN A 123 -18.91 3.44 0.74
N SER A 124 -20.22 3.69 0.74
CA SER A 124 -21.02 3.95 -0.47
C SER A 124 -20.66 5.25 -1.21
N VAL A 125 -19.89 6.14 -0.60
CA VAL A 125 -19.37 7.36 -1.26
C VAL A 125 -18.41 7.03 -2.38
N LEU A 126 -17.61 5.98 -2.19
CA LEU A 126 -16.50 5.63 -3.08
C LEU A 126 -16.63 4.25 -3.74
N ARG A 127 -17.43 3.34 -3.16
CA ARG A 127 -17.51 1.92 -3.55
C ARG A 127 -18.95 1.49 -3.73
N GLU A 128 -19.16 0.54 -4.64
CA GLU A 128 -20.48 -0.07 -4.88
C GLU A 128 -20.76 -1.22 -3.92
N LEU A 129 -19.71 -1.98 -3.55
CA LEU A 129 -19.83 -3.14 -2.66
C LEU A 129 -19.34 -2.78 -1.26
N ASP A 130 -20.02 -3.33 -0.24
CA ASP A 130 -19.67 -3.12 1.17
C ASP A 130 -19.02 -4.38 1.76
N PRO A 131 -17.78 -4.29 2.26
CA PRO A 131 -17.10 -5.41 2.90
C PRO A 131 -17.62 -5.73 4.31
N GLU A 132 -18.49 -4.93 4.91
CA GLU A 132 -18.91 -5.07 6.32
C GLU A 132 -19.36 -6.48 6.66
N LYS A 133 -20.17 -7.09 5.78
CA LYS A 133 -20.63 -8.47 5.98
C LYS A 133 -19.50 -9.49 5.99
N ALA A 134 -18.50 -9.33 5.11
CA ALA A 134 -17.35 -10.21 5.05
C ALA A 134 -16.42 -9.97 6.26
N VAL A 135 -16.20 -8.70 6.60
CA VAL A 135 -15.37 -8.28 7.74
C VAL A 135 -16.00 -8.72 9.07
N SER A 136 -17.32 -8.60 9.24
CA SER A 136 -18.00 -9.03 10.47
C SER A 136 -17.90 -10.55 10.70
N MET A 137 -17.82 -11.35 9.63
CA MET A 137 -17.55 -12.79 9.76
C MET A 137 -16.11 -13.09 10.24
N LEU A 138 -15.23 -12.11 10.19
CA LEU A 138 -13.82 -12.23 10.56
C LEU A 138 -13.52 -11.67 11.96
N SER A 139 -14.52 -11.08 12.63
CA SER A 139 -14.39 -10.42 13.94
C SER A 139 -14.10 -11.38 15.12
N ASP A 140 -13.83 -12.65 14.86
CA ASP A 140 -13.24 -13.54 15.83
C ASP A 140 -11.86 -13.04 16.27
N LYS A 141 -11.54 -13.13 17.56
CA LYS A 141 -10.30 -12.66 18.19
C LYS A 141 -9.00 -13.14 17.51
N ASP A 142 -9.11 -14.15 16.65
CA ASP A 142 -7.99 -14.77 15.93
C ASP A 142 -7.73 -14.18 14.53
N ASN A 143 -8.63 -13.36 14.00
CA ASN A 143 -8.50 -12.79 12.67
C ASN A 143 -8.01 -11.34 12.75
N ARG A 144 -6.69 -11.18 12.66
CA ARG A 144 -6.09 -9.84 12.59
C ARG A 144 -6.17 -9.32 11.17
N TYR A 145 -6.83 -8.20 11.00
CA TYR A 145 -6.81 -7.40 9.78
C TYR A 145 -6.62 -5.93 10.13
N SER A 146 -6.15 -5.16 9.18
CA SER A 146 -6.09 -3.70 9.26
C SER A 146 -7.00 -3.10 8.21
N VAL A 147 -7.47 -1.89 8.44
CA VAL A 147 -8.29 -1.16 7.48
C VAL A 147 -7.48 0.00 6.90
N SER A 148 -7.54 0.12 5.57
CA SER A 148 -7.11 1.31 4.84
C SER A 148 -8.37 2.04 4.36
N SER A 149 -8.61 3.22 4.89
CA SER A 149 -9.75 4.05 4.52
C SER A 149 -9.30 5.23 3.66
N THR A 150 -9.95 5.41 2.52
CA THR A 150 -9.63 6.46 1.56
C THR A 150 -10.49 7.68 1.83
N ILE A 151 -9.87 8.83 2.04
CA ILE A 151 -10.53 10.09 2.36
C ILE A 151 -10.84 10.84 1.08
N SER A 152 -12.11 11.02 0.78
CA SER A 152 -12.63 11.77 -0.36
C SER A 152 -12.95 13.23 0.01
N ALA A 153 -13.33 14.02 -1.00
CA ALA A 153 -13.85 15.38 -0.80
C ALA A 153 -15.03 15.42 0.18
N GLU A 154 -15.91 14.41 0.12
CA GLU A 154 -17.08 14.33 1.01
C GLU A 154 -16.71 13.95 2.45
N THR A 155 -15.63 13.18 2.63
CA THR A 155 -15.23 12.65 3.95
C THR A 155 -14.05 13.39 4.58
N ALA A 156 -13.51 14.41 3.90
CA ALA A 156 -12.33 15.16 4.34
C ALA A 156 -12.46 15.68 5.78
N LEU A 157 -13.62 16.21 6.15
CA LEU A 157 -13.90 16.71 7.51
C LEU A 157 -14.54 15.66 8.44
N LYS A 158 -14.74 14.43 7.96
CA LYS A 158 -15.37 13.34 8.72
C LYS A 158 -14.37 12.30 9.24
N GLN A 159 -13.07 12.62 9.18
CA GLN A 159 -12.00 11.68 9.57
C GLN A 159 -12.11 11.25 11.04
N LYS A 160 -12.55 12.14 11.93
CA LYS A 160 -12.82 11.80 13.35
C LYS A 160 -13.91 10.74 13.52
N GLU A 161 -14.97 10.83 12.70
CA GLU A 161 -16.06 9.85 12.75
C GLU A 161 -15.59 8.49 12.29
N LEU A 162 -14.74 8.45 11.24
CA LEU A 162 -14.07 7.22 10.80
C LEU A 162 -13.16 6.65 11.88
N TYR A 163 -12.36 7.49 12.52
CA TYR A 163 -11.51 7.06 13.63
C TYR A 163 -12.33 6.40 14.75
N ARG A 164 -13.39 7.06 15.22
CA ARG A 164 -14.25 6.55 16.28
C ARG A 164 -14.89 5.22 15.88
N PHE A 165 -15.39 5.13 14.65
CA PHE A 165 -16.00 3.92 14.12
C PHE A 165 -15.07 2.70 14.17
N PHE A 166 -13.80 2.86 13.78
CA PHE A 166 -12.82 1.77 13.77
C PHE A 166 -12.19 1.56 15.15
N ARG A 167 -12.01 2.61 15.95
CA ARG A 167 -11.59 2.50 17.35
C ARG A 167 -12.55 1.63 18.16
N ASP A 168 -13.85 1.86 18.04
CA ASP A 168 -14.88 1.12 18.77
C ASP A 168 -14.93 -0.37 18.36
N ARG A 169 -14.38 -0.68 17.19
CA ARG A 169 -14.20 -2.06 16.70
C ARG A 169 -12.83 -2.65 17.02
N GLY A 170 -11.93 -1.88 17.61
CA GLY A 170 -10.56 -2.32 17.91
C GLY A 170 -9.73 -2.63 16.67
N THR A 171 -10.03 -1.98 15.54
CA THR A 171 -9.42 -2.26 14.23
C THR A 171 -8.38 -1.20 13.89
N ASN A 172 -7.17 -1.63 13.57
CA ASN A 172 -6.10 -0.73 13.11
C ASN A 172 -6.52 0.02 11.86
N LEU A 173 -6.33 1.34 11.86
CA LEU A 173 -6.80 2.24 10.81
C LEU A 173 -5.65 3.00 10.14
N SER A 174 -5.64 2.98 8.82
CA SER A 174 -4.82 3.85 7.99
C SER A 174 -5.72 4.79 7.18
N LEU A 175 -5.45 6.08 7.20
CA LEU A 175 -6.13 7.10 6.43
C LEU A 175 -5.24 7.62 5.31
N SER A 176 -5.76 7.68 4.09
CA SER A 176 -5.04 8.21 2.93
C SER A 176 -5.96 9.05 2.06
N PRO A 177 -5.54 10.21 1.55
CA PRO A 177 -6.38 10.99 0.64
C PRO A 177 -6.55 10.30 -0.71
N VAL A 178 -7.68 10.53 -1.37
CA VAL A 178 -7.82 10.27 -2.81
C VAL A 178 -6.78 11.09 -3.56
N ILE A 179 -6.01 10.43 -4.42
CA ILE A 179 -5.04 11.10 -5.29
C ILE A 179 -5.65 11.39 -6.66
N PRO A 180 -5.27 12.48 -7.36
CA PRO A 180 -5.79 12.85 -8.69
C PRO A 180 -5.20 11.97 -9.80
N ALA A 181 -5.48 10.66 -9.74
CA ALA A 181 -5.00 9.65 -10.68
C ALA A 181 -6.13 8.73 -11.14
N GLY A 182 -5.97 8.08 -12.29
CA GLY A 182 -6.94 7.12 -12.82
C GLY A 182 -8.36 7.69 -12.94
N CYS A 183 -9.33 6.94 -12.41
CA CYS A 183 -10.76 7.36 -12.41
C CYS A 183 -11.00 8.64 -11.60
N ALA A 184 -10.24 8.89 -10.53
CA ALA A 184 -10.40 10.06 -9.68
C ALA A 184 -10.13 11.40 -10.40
N ARG A 185 -9.40 11.39 -11.53
CA ARG A 185 -9.17 12.61 -12.34
C ARG A 185 -10.44 13.20 -12.95
N CYS A 186 -11.44 12.39 -13.19
CA CYS A 186 -12.69 12.77 -13.86
C CYS A 186 -13.83 13.03 -12.87
N GLY A 187 -13.63 12.77 -11.58
CA GLY A 187 -14.63 12.88 -10.54
C GLY A 187 -14.31 13.96 -9.50
N ASN A 188 -15.32 14.37 -8.73
CA ASN A 188 -15.14 15.30 -7.62
C ASN A 188 -14.79 14.56 -6.31
N THR A 189 -13.95 13.53 -6.41
CA THR A 189 -13.61 12.68 -5.25
C THR A 189 -12.33 13.12 -4.53
N VAL A 190 -11.47 13.88 -5.21
CA VAL A 190 -10.21 14.39 -4.62
C VAL A 190 -10.55 15.45 -3.57
N PRO A 191 -10.10 15.32 -2.33
CA PRO A 191 -10.39 16.29 -1.29
C PRO A 191 -9.64 17.60 -1.53
N ASP A 192 -10.27 18.72 -1.11
CA ASP A 192 -9.55 19.97 -0.95
C ASP A 192 -8.43 19.78 0.09
N PRO A 193 -7.19 20.23 -0.18
CA PRO A 193 -6.07 20.05 0.73
C PRO A 193 -6.30 20.66 2.12
N ASP A 194 -6.92 21.84 2.21
CA ASP A 194 -7.15 22.52 3.49
C ASP A 194 -8.20 21.78 4.32
N ASP A 195 -9.26 21.25 3.69
CA ASP A 195 -10.27 20.44 4.36
C ASP A 195 -9.67 19.11 4.84
N TYR A 196 -8.84 18.47 4.00
CA TYR A 196 -8.15 17.23 4.39
C TYR A 196 -7.22 17.45 5.58
N ILE A 197 -6.40 18.51 5.55
CA ILE A 197 -5.46 18.86 6.63
C ILE A 197 -6.22 19.19 7.91
N ARG A 198 -7.28 19.99 7.84
CA ARG A 198 -8.11 20.33 9.00
C ARG A 198 -8.71 19.08 9.64
N GLY A 199 -9.34 18.22 8.86
CA GLY A 199 -9.88 16.95 9.36
C GLY A 199 -8.81 16.03 9.95
N SER A 200 -7.61 16.02 9.34
CA SER A 200 -6.46 15.25 9.81
C SER A 200 -5.94 15.75 11.17
N ILE A 201 -5.78 17.07 11.34
CA ILE A 201 -5.35 17.69 12.60
C ILE A 201 -6.36 17.40 13.72
N GLU A 202 -7.64 17.62 13.46
CA GLU A 202 -8.68 17.36 14.43
C GLU A 202 -8.76 15.88 14.85
N THR A 203 -8.49 14.97 13.92
CA THR A 203 -8.46 13.53 14.18
C THR A 203 -7.23 13.14 14.97
N PHE A 204 -6.08 13.76 14.65
CA PHE A 204 -4.84 13.58 15.40
C PHE A 204 -4.99 14.00 16.87
N ASP A 205 -5.55 15.18 17.11
CA ASP A 205 -5.76 15.69 18.46
C ASP A 205 -6.66 14.77 19.29
N GLU A 206 -7.74 14.26 18.69
CA GLU A 206 -8.63 13.32 19.36
C GLU A 206 -7.91 12.00 19.67
N TRP A 207 -7.24 11.41 18.67
CA TRP A 207 -6.51 10.15 18.85
C TRP A 207 -5.39 10.25 19.89
N LEU A 208 -4.65 11.38 19.90
CA LEU A 208 -3.53 11.59 20.83
C LEU A 208 -3.99 11.66 22.28
N HIS A 209 -5.19 12.21 22.53
CA HIS A 209 -5.76 12.38 23.86
C HIS A 209 -6.74 11.28 24.26
N ASP A 210 -6.99 10.31 23.37
CA ASP A 210 -7.88 9.18 23.64
C ASP A 210 -7.16 8.10 24.45
N ALA A 211 -7.28 8.19 25.79
CA ALA A 211 -6.66 7.25 26.73
C ALA A 211 -7.18 5.80 26.57
N ASP A 212 -8.35 5.62 25.97
CA ASP A 212 -8.97 4.32 25.76
C ASP A 212 -8.57 3.69 24.42
N SER A 213 -7.98 4.48 23.52
CA SER A 213 -7.56 4.00 22.21
C SER A 213 -6.41 2.99 22.33
N LYS A 214 -6.61 1.80 21.72
CA LYS A 214 -5.60 0.75 21.62
C LYS A 214 -5.15 0.51 20.18
N ILE A 215 -5.62 1.35 19.26
CA ILE A 215 -5.30 1.19 17.84
C ILE A 215 -4.32 2.26 17.38
N PRO A 216 -3.32 1.90 16.57
CA PRO A 216 -2.54 2.89 15.84
C PRO A 216 -3.41 3.54 14.77
N LEU A 217 -3.36 4.86 14.67
CA LEU A 217 -3.93 5.64 13.59
C LEU A 217 -2.82 6.06 12.63
N VAL A 218 -2.75 5.45 11.46
CA VAL A 218 -1.75 5.77 10.43
C VAL A 218 -2.32 6.84 9.48
N PRO A 219 -1.57 7.87 9.10
CA PRO A 219 -0.13 8.08 9.33
C PRO A 219 0.25 8.76 10.65
N HIS A 220 -0.70 9.20 11.46
CA HIS A 220 -0.44 10.01 12.66
C HIS A 220 0.49 9.32 13.66
N TYR A 221 0.25 8.04 13.95
CA TYR A 221 1.13 7.23 14.79
C TYR A 221 2.58 7.24 14.28
N LEU A 222 2.76 7.17 12.97
CA LEU A 222 4.08 7.16 12.34
C LEU A 222 4.76 8.53 12.42
N TYR A 223 4.00 9.63 12.38
CA TYR A 223 4.54 10.97 12.60
C TYR A 223 5.05 11.14 14.02
N VAL A 224 4.33 10.62 15.01
CA VAL A 224 4.77 10.62 16.41
C VAL A 224 6.05 9.83 16.58
N LEU A 225 6.14 8.61 16.04
CA LEU A 225 7.35 7.80 16.09
C LEU A 225 8.55 8.53 15.46
N ASN A 226 8.34 9.11 14.28
CA ASN A 226 9.38 9.86 13.58
C ASN A 226 9.84 11.09 14.38
N TYR A 227 8.90 11.80 15.03
CA TYR A 227 9.20 12.93 15.92
C TYR A 227 10.03 12.49 17.13
N LEU A 228 9.72 11.32 17.69
CA LEU A 228 10.45 10.75 18.85
C LEU A 228 11.80 10.12 18.46
N GLY A 229 12.14 10.11 17.18
CA GLY A 229 13.41 9.57 16.68
C GLY A 229 13.45 8.05 16.59
N ASP A 230 12.31 7.38 16.51
CA ASP A 230 12.25 5.94 16.27
C ASP A 230 12.84 5.63 14.88
N PRO A 231 13.88 4.78 14.78
CA PRO A 231 14.50 4.42 13.51
C PRO A 231 13.63 3.47 12.66
N THR A 232 12.47 3.05 13.16
CA THR A 232 11.59 2.14 12.41
C THR A 232 11.14 2.83 11.13
N PRO A 233 11.45 2.30 9.94
CA PRO A 233 11.03 2.89 8.68
C PRO A 233 9.53 2.70 8.53
N SER A 234 8.80 3.66 9.00
CA SER A 234 7.40 3.50 9.26
C SER A 234 6.53 3.83 8.06
N ASP A 235 6.90 4.84 7.29
CA ASP A 235 6.07 5.24 6.16
C ASP A 235 6.93 5.61 4.94
N CYS A 236 6.40 5.29 3.77
CA CYS A 236 7.05 5.61 2.52
C CYS A 236 7.17 7.13 2.31
N ALA A 237 6.22 7.93 2.78
CA ALA A 237 6.21 9.38 2.56
C ALA A 237 7.31 10.13 3.32
N HIS A 238 7.74 9.64 4.48
CA HIS A 238 8.67 10.33 5.38
C HIS A 238 10.06 9.67 5.46
N THR A 239 10.29 8.70 4.61
CA THR A 239 11.58 7.98 4.52
C THR A 239 12.15 8.04 3.10
N SER A 240 13.36 7.51 2.92
CA SER A 240 13.94 7.35 1.58
C SER A 240 13.32 6.15 0.85
N CYS A 241 12.02 6.18 0.60
CA CYS A 241 11.27 5.06 0.03
C CYS A 241 11.78 4.63 -1.35
N LEU A 242 12.22 5.56 -2.19
CA LEU A 242 12.63 5.30 -3.57
C LEU A 242 13.72 4.22 -3.72
N THR A 243 14.52 3.98 -2.68
CA THR A 243 15.56 2.94 -2.70
C THR A 243 15.15 1.65 -1.99
N LYS A 244 13.94 1.62 -1.41
CA LYS A 244 13.45 0.51 -0.57
C LYS A 244 12.14 -0.08 -1.07
N TRP A 245 11.51 0.55 -2.05
CA TRP A 245 10.22 0.15 -2.59
C TRP A 245 10.28 0.01 -4.10
N ILE A 246 9.60 -1.01 -4.62
CA ILE A 246 9.27 -1.15 -6.04
C ILE A 246 7.84 -1.66 -6.18
N CYS A 247 7.26 -1.47 -7.35
CA CYS A 247 6.00 -2.07 -7.76
C CYS A 247 6.23 -2.90 -9.02
N VAL A 248 5.64 -4.09 -9.06
CA VAL A 248 5.66 -4.99 -10.22
C VAL A 248 4.24 -5.20 -10.71
N ASN A 249 3.99 -4.87 -11.96
CA ASN A 249 2.70 -5.06 -12.64
C ASN A 249 2.57 -6.50 -13.20
N PRO A 250 1.36 -6.92 -13.64
CA PRO A 250 1.14 -8.28 -14.14
C PRO A 250 2.01 -8.68 -15.33
N ASP A 251 2.42 -7.74 -16.17
CA ASP A 251 3.31 -7.94 -17.31
C ASP A 251 4.81 -7.99 -16.93
N GLY A 252 5.12 -7.90 -15.64
CA GLY A 252 6.49 -7.86 -15.12
C GLY A 252 7.13 -6.47 -15.13
N SER A 253 6.47 -5.43 -15.63
CA SER A 253 7.02 -4.07 -15.62
C SER A 253 7.23 -3.55 -14.18
N ILE A 254 8.37 -2.87 -13.97
CA ILE A 254 8.82 -2.40 -12.66
C ILE A 254 8.67 -0.89 -12.57
N TYR A 255 8.11 -0.41 -11.48
CA TYR A 255 7.95 1.01 -11.15
C TYR A 255 8.43 1.32 -9.73
N PRO A 256 8.77 2.58 -9.41
CA PRO A 256 9.26 2.94 -8.07
C PRO A 256 8.18 2.94 -7.00
N CYS A 257 6.90 2.90 -7.37
CA CYS A 257 5.77 3.00 -6.45
C CYS A 257 4.52 2.28 -7.01
N ALA A 258 3.62 1.87 -6.10
CA ALA A 258 2.32 1.28 -6.46
C ALA A 258 1.30 2.30 -6.97
N LYS A 259 1.44 3.58 -6.62
CA LYS A 259 0.59 4.66 -7.13
C LYS A 259 0.75 4.75 -8.64
N ALA A 260 -0.26 5.27 -9.34
CA ALA A 260 -0.30 5.37 -10.81
C ALA A 260 0.96 6.06 -11.35
N CYS A 261 2.01 5.27 -11.58
CA CYS A 261 3.28 5.77 -12.07
C CYS A 261 3.18 6.02 -13.58
N PRO A 262 3.50 7.24 -14.06
CA PRO A 262 3.70 7.50 -15.47
C PRO A 262 4.72 6.55 -16.09
N GLU A 263 4.54 6.20 -17.38
CA GLU A 263 5.45 5.30 -18.11
C GLU A 263 6.90 5.80 -18.11
N GLU A 264 7.10 7.10 -18.04
CA GLU A 264 8.44 7.72 -17.95
C GLU A 264 9.23 7.36 -16.69
N PHE A 265 8.58 6.81 -15.66
CA PHE A 265 9.21 6.30 -14.44
C PHE A 265 9.37 4.77 -14.44
N ARG A 266 9.07 4.11 -15.57
CA ARG A 266 9.31 2.68 -15.71
C ARG A 266 10.80 2.36 -15.52
N MET A 267 11.08 1.41 -14.63
CA MET A 267 12.43 1.04 -14.22
C MET A 267 12.98 -0.16 -14.99
N GLY A 268 12.14 -0.86 -15.76
CA GLY A 268 12.49 -2.07 -16.49
C GLY A 268 11.37 -3.12 -16.44
N ASN A 269 11.73 -4.36 -16.72
CA ASN A 269 10.80 -5.51 -16.64
C ASN A 269 11.54 -6.71 -16.02
N VAL A 270 10.88 -7.39 -15.07
CA VAL A 270 11.41 -8.60 -14.40
C VAL A 270 11.86 -9.66 -15.39
N ASN A 271 11.17 -9.80 -16.54
CA ASN A 271 11.46 -10.80 -17.55
C ASN A 271 12.67 -10.43 -18.46
N GLU A 272 13.15 -9.18 -18.40
CA GLU A 272 14.20 -8.65 -19.27
C GLU A 272 15.51 -8.38 -18.54
N ILE A 273 15.46 -8.04 -17.23
CA ILE A 273 16.65 -7.77 -16.43
C ILE A 273 17.18 -9.02 -15.73
N SER A 274 18.45 -8.98 -15.37
CA SER A 274 19.14 -10.07 -14.66
C SER A 274 19.26 -9.82 -13.16
N ALA A 275 19.19 -8.56 -12.74
CA ALA A 275 19.30 -8.14 -11.34
C ALA A 275 18.45 -6.91 -11.06
N LEU A 276 17.86 -6.80 -9.84
CA LEU A 276 17.08 -5.63 -9.47
C LEU A 276 17.89 -4.33 -9.41
N SER A 277 19.20 -4.42 -9.22
CA SER A 277 20.12 -3.27 -9.29
C SER A 277 20.09 -2.57 -10.65
N GLU A 278 19.76 -3.29 -11.75
CA GLU A 278 19.57 -2.69 -13.08
C GLU A 278 18.37 -1.75 -13.10
N ALA A 279 17.25 -2.16 -12.47
CA ALA A 279 16.07 -1.30 -12.34
C ALA A 279 16.38 0.01 -11.62
N PHE A 280 17.15 -0.03 -10.53
CA PHE A 280 17.61 1.17 -9.81
C PHE A 280 18.68 1.99 -10.54
N SER A 281 19.17 1.51 -11.68
CA SER A 281 20.11 2.22 -12.57
C SER A 281 19.45 2.76 -13.84
N SER A 282 18.13 2.53 -13.99
CA SER A 282 17.35 2.91 -15.16
C SER A 282 17.15 4.43 -15.30
N GLU A 283 16.79 4.87 -16.50
CA GLU A 283 16.43 6.26 -16.77
C GLU A 283 15.19 6.68 -15.98
N GLY A 284 14.16 5.80 -15.90
CA GLY A 284 12.95 6.07 -15.13
C GLY A 284 13.24 6.31 -13.65
N PHE A 285 14.14 5.52 -13.05
CA PHE A 285 14.54 5.73 -11.66
C PHE A 285 15.32 7.02 -11.47
N ARG A 286 16.30 7.33 -12.37
CA ARG A 286 17.07 8.60 -12.31
C ARG A 286 16.16 9.82 -12.39
N ARG A 287 15.12 9.77 -13.23
CA ARG A 287 14.17 10.87 -13.41
C ARG A 287 13.38 11.18 -12.13
N ILE A 288 12.78 10.17 -11.49
CA ILE A 288 12.05 10.39 -10.24
C ILE A 288 12.98 10.78 -9.09
N LEU A 289 14.19 10.25 -9.06
CA LEU A 289 15.19 10.61 -8.06
C LEU A 289 15.60 12.07 -8.19
N ALA A 290 15.86 12.56 -9.41
CA ALA A 290 16.19 13.95 -9.68
C ALA A 290 15.06 14.90 -9.22
N GLY A 291 13.80 14.58 -9.53
CA GLY A 291 12.65 15.34 -9.04
C GLY A 291 12.56 15.35 -7.51
N SER A 292 12.84 14.22 -6.86
CA SER A 292 12.86 14.12 -5.40
C SER A 292 13.97 14.98 -4.78
N VAL A 293 15.17 14.99 -5.36
CA VAL A 293 16.30 15.82 -4.89
C VAL A 293 15.95 17.30 -5.01
N ALA A 294 15.49 17.75 -6.17
CA ALA A 294 15.12 19.15 -6.41
C ALA A 294 14.04 19.65 -5.44
N ARG A 295 13.06 18.80 -5.09
CA ARG A 295 12.04 19.14 -4.10
C ARG A 295 12.65 19.29 -2.69
N ARG A 296 13.52 18.36 -2.28
CA ARG A 296 14.19 18.40 -0.98
C ARG A 296 15.06 19.64 -0.81
N GLU A 297 15.72 20.08 -1.86
CA GLU A 297 16.49 21.33 -1.86
C GLU A 297 15.59 22.54 -1.55
N LYS A 298 14.39 22.60 -2.13
CA LYS A 298 13.41 23.64 -1.82
C LYS A 298 12.92 23.60 -0.37
N CYS A 299 12.86 22.43 0.22
CA CYS A 299 12.40 22.20 1.60
C CYS A 299 13.53 22.34 2.64
N ALA A 300 14.78 22.52 2.25
CA ALA A 300 15.94 22.45 3.13
C ALA A 300 15.91 23.46 4.29
N SER A 301 15.25 24.63 4.10
CA SER A 301 15.08 25.65 5.13
C SER A 301 13.79 25.49 5.97
N CYS A 302 12.98 24.48 5.72
CA CYS A 302 11.73 24.25 6.47
C CYS A 302 12.04 23.68 7.85
N GLU A 303 11.46 24.27 8.90
CA GLU A 303 11.68 23.85 10.30
C GLU A 303 11.31 22.39 10.57
N VAL A 304 10.31 21.85 9.85
CA VAL A 304 9.85 20.47 9.99
C VAL A 304 10.49 19.50 8.98
N TYR A 305 11.45 19.99 8.17
CA TYR A 305 12.07 19.16 7.12
C TYR A 305 12.66 17.86 7.65
N ARG A 306 13.28 17.89 8.83
CA ARG A 306 13.89 16.70 9.46
C ARG A 306 12.90 15.58 9.75
N TYR A 307 11.62 15.91 9.89
CA TYR A 307 10.54 14.95 10.14
C TYR A 307 9.77 14.60 8.86
N CYS A 308 9.53 15.60 8.00
CA CYS A 308 8.75 15.47 6.77
C CYS A 308 9.57 14.88 5.61
N ASN A 309 10.89 15.13 5.59
CA ASN A 309 11.82 14.68 4.53
C ASN A 309 11.37 15.10 3.10
N GLY A 310 10.59 16.18 2.99
CA GLY A 310 10.06 16.70 1.73
C GLY A 310 8.82 15.97 1.18
N GLY A 311 8.22 15.06 1.93
CA GLY A 311 6.98 14.36 1.56
C GLY A 311 7.14 13.32 0.45
N CYS A 312 6.01 12.88 -0.10
CA CYS A 312 5.96 11.83 -1.13
C CYS A 312 6.37 12.37 -2.51
N SER A 313 7.27 11.65 -3.18
CA SER A 313 7.73 12.01 -4.53
C SER A 313 6.65 11.84 -5.58
N MET A 314 5.73 10.88 -5.41
CA MET A 314 4.64 10.63 -6.34
C MET A 314 3.46 11.58 -6.17
N ASP A 315 3.18 12.03 -4.94
CA ASP A 315 2.11 13.01 -4.69
C ASP A 315 2.52 14.43 -5.10
N ALA A 316 3.82 14.68 -5.21
CA ALA A 316 4.39 15.96 -5.61
C ALA A 316 4.63 16.08 -7.12
N TYR A 317 4.43 15.00 -7.88
CA TYR A 317 4.52 14.95 -9.33
C TYR A 317 3.19 15.30 -9.97
#